data_059cdad8b3755bce10471c34eb32f7b6
#
_entry.id   059cdad8b3755bce10471c34eb32f7b6
#
_cell.length_a   1.000
_cell.length_b   1.000
_cell.length_c   1.000
_cell.angle_alpha   90.00
_cell.angle_beta   90.00
_cell.angle_gamma   90.00
#
_symmetry.space_group_name_H-M   'P 1'
#
loop_
_entity.id
_entity.type
_entity.pdbx_description
1 polymer ?
#
loop_
_entity_poly.entity_id
_entity_poly.type
_entity_poly.pdbx_seq_one_letter_code
_entity_poly.pdbx_strand_id
1 'polypeptide(L)'
;LRAWLNSARIILSQQPGLFVMAVTNWIVMPLRRMLPPAMQRSRWDVASLLAAILLSMAHGGMLLAAGGLFAAAPHSAAMSAAMWAMLPLMALKLLLKTAVQGLMWLVIAYAVLSWVQPQAPVQSLLARLLAPVLSPIRRHLPRIGGVDLSALVLVVVLQVVLMLLL
;
A
#
# COMPACT_ATOMS: atom_id res chain seq x y z
N LEU A 1 -1.06 -3.09 -3.02
CA LEU A 1 -2.04 -4.15 -2.73
C LEU A 1 -1.92 -5.29 -3.73
N ARG A 2 -1.92 -5.03 -5.06
CA ARG A 2 -1.80 -6.06 -6.10
C ARG A 2 -0.52 -6.91 -5.97
N ALA A 3 0.64 -6.27 -5.76
CA ALA A 3 1.90 -6.98 -5.55
C ALA A 3 1.85 -7.89 -4.31
N TRP A 4 1.17 -7.45 -3.26
CA TRP A 4 0.95 -8.22 -2.05
C TRP A 4 0.03 -9.43 -2.28
N LEU A 5 -1.09 -9.24 -2.99
CA LEU A 5 -2.02 -10.32 -3.36
C LEU A 5 -1.30 -11.39 -4.18
N ASN A 6 -0.46 -10.99 -5.14
CA ASN A 6 0.32 -11.90 -5.96
C ASN A 6 1.36 -12.68 -5.14
N SER A 7 2.05 -12.03 -4.20
CA SER A 7 3.02 -12.69 -3.32
C SER A 7 2.38 -13.69 -2.36
N ALA A 8 1.14 -13.44 -1.93
CA ALA A 8 0.36 -14.33 -1.07
C ALA A 8 -0.31 -15.49 -1.84
N ARG A 9 -0.09 -15.63 -3.16
CA ARG A 9 -0.69 -16.65 -4.04
C ARG A 9 -2.22 -16.72 -3.96
N ILE A 10 -2.88 -15.58 -3.74
CA ILE A 10 -4.34 -15.51 -3.70
C ILE A 10 -4.87 -15.44 -5.12
N ILE A 11 -5.85 -16.29 -5.42
CA ILE A 11 -6.49 -16.36 -6.74
C ILE A 11 -7.27 -15.06 -6.98
N LEU A 12 -6.79 -14.23 -7.90
CA LEU A 12 -7.37 -12.93 -8.26
C LEU A 12 -8.63 -13.04 -9.13
N SER A 13 -9.05 -14.25 -9.49
CA SER A 13 -10.24 -14.49 -10.32
C SER A 13 -11.57 -14.34 -9.56
N GLN A 14 -11.54 -14.20 -8.23
CA GLN A 14 -12.73 -14.00 -7.41
C GLN A 14 -12.76 -12.57 -6.85
N GLN A 15 -13.97 -12.08 -6.51
CA GLN A 15 -14.10 -10.81 -5.82
C GLN A 15 -13.42 -10.88 -4.44
N PRO A 16 -12.67 -9.85 -4.00
CA PRO A 16 -12.46 -8.50 -4.54
C PRO A 16 -11.26 -8.37 -5.51
N GLY A 17 -10.58 -9.47 -5.86
CA GLY A 17 -9.42 -9.44 -6.75
C GLY A 17 -9.72 -8.84 -8.12
N LEU A 18 -10.88 -9.16 -8.69
CA LEU A 18 -11.34 -8.60 -9.97
C LEU A 18 -11.47 -7.08 -9.94
N PHE A 19 -11.98 -6.51 -8.85
CA PHE A 19 -12.09 -5.06 -8.68
C PHE A 19 -10.70 -4.40 -8.66
N VAL A 20 -9.75 -4.95 -7.89
CA VAL A 20 -8.37 -4.44 -7.85
C VAL A 20 -7.74 -4.49 -9.24
N MET A 21 -7.97 -5.57 -9.99
CA MET A 21 -7.48 -5.70 -11.36
C MET A 21 -8.13 -4.68 -12.29
N ALA A 22 -9.44 -4.49 -12.23
CA ALA A 22 -10.17 -3.55 -13.08
C ALA A 22 -9.65 -2.11 -12.89
N VAL A 23 -9.43 -1.69 -11.63
CA VAL A 23 -8.96 -0.33 -11.31
C VAL A 23 -7.48 -0.12 -11.67
N THR A 24 -6.65 -1.16 -11.63
CA THR A 24 -5.19 -1.00 -11.82
C THR A 24 -4.69 -1.41 -13.21
N ASN A 25 -5.47 -2.17 -14.00
CA ASN A 25 -5.02 -2.72 -15.28
C ASN A 25 -4.66 -1.65 -16.30
N TRP A 26 -5.36 -0.52 -16.31
CA TRP A 26 -5.12 0.55 -17.27
C TRP A 26 -3.68 1.12 -17.18
N ILE A 27 -3.06 1.08 -16.01
CA ILE A 27 -1.69 1.55 -15.81
C ILE A 27 -0.67 0.41 -15.76
N VAL A 28 -1.03 -0.73 -15.17
CA VAL A 28 -0.11 -1.87 -14.98
C VAL A 28 0.07 -2.67 -16.27
N MET A 29 -0.94 -2.78 -17.12
CA MET A 29 -0.86 -3.51 -18.41
C MET A 29 0.16 -2.90 -19.37
N PRO A 30 0.14 -1.59 -19.67
CA PRO A 30 1.17 -1.01 -20.55
C PRO A 30 2.57 -1.13 -19.97
N LEU A 31 2.75 -0.93 -18.66
CA LEU A 31 4.06 -1.13 -18.02
C LEU A 31 4.55 -2.59 -18.14
N ARG A 32 3.65 -3.56 -17.97
CA ARG A 32 3.99 -4.97 -18.08
C ARG A 32 4.47 -5.35 -19.47
N ARG A 33 3.94 -4.71 -20.52
CA ARG A 33 4.40 -4.93 -21.91
C ARG A 33 5.81 -4.38 -22.17
N MET A 34 6.23 -3.34 -21.43
CA MET A 34 7.55 -2.72 -21.57
C MET A 34 8.63 -3.46 -20.77
N LEU A 35 8.25 -4.35 -19.85
CA LEU A 35 9.19 -5.09 -18.99
C LEU A 35 9.73 -6.34 -19.68
N PRO A 36 11.03 -6.66 -19.50
CA PRO A 36 11.62 -7.92 -19.98
C PRO A 36 10.89 -9.15 -19.45
N PRO A 37 10.82 -10.27 -20.22
CA PRO A 37 10.08 -11.47 -19.81
C PRO A 37 10.59 -12.10 -18.50
N ALA A 38 11.87 -11.89 -18.16
CA ALA A 38 12.44 -12.33 -16.88
C ALA A 38 11.79 -11.64 -15.68
N MET A 39 11.52 -10.33 -15.77
CA MET A 39 10.86 -9.56 -14.72
C MET A 39 9.35 -9.83 -14.63
N GLN A 40 8.72 -10.22 -15.76
CA GLN A 40 7.30 -10.57 -15.79
C GLN A 40 7.00 -11.88 -15.04
N ARG A 41 7.98 -12.81 -14.96
CA ARG A 41 7.89 -14.10 -14.25
C ARG A 41 8.26 -14.01 -12.77
N SER A 42 8.65 -12.84 -12.29
CA SER A 42 9.00 -12.64 -10.88
C SER A 42 7.81 -12.94 -9.96
N ARG A 43 8.11 -13.50 -8.78
CA ARG A 43 7.14 -13.72 -7.69
C ARG A 43 6.49 -12.41 -7.23
N TRP A 44 7.22 -11.31 -7.35
CA TRP A 44 6.72 -9.95 -7.06
C TRP A 44 6.19 -9.34 -8.37
N ASP A 45 5.03 -8.72 -8.31
CA ASP A 45 4.48 -7.99 -9.46
C ASP A 45 5.25 -6.67 -9.66
N VAL A 46 6.42 -6.80 -10.32
CA VAL A 46 7.34 -5.67 -10.57
C VAL A 46 6.63 -4.53 -11.33
N ALA A 47 5.71 -4.86 -12.24
CA ALA A 47 4.93 -3.85 -12.95
C ALA A 47 4.06 -3.01 -12.02
N SER A 48 3.43 -3.65 -11.02
CA SER A 48 2.63 -2.93 -10.01
C SER A 48 3.50 -2.08 -9.08
N LEU A 49 4.70 -2.53 -8.73
CA LEU A 49 5.65 -1.76 -7.92
C LEU A 49 6.17 -0.54 -8.69
N LEU A 50 6.55 -0.72 -9.95
CA LEU A 50 6.96 0.39 -10.82
C LEU A 50 5.83 1.40 -11.03
N ALA A 51 4.60 0.94 -11.27
CA ALA A 51 3.44 1.82 -11.36
C ALA A 51 3.26 2.65 -10.08
N ALA A 52 3.42 2.04 -8.90
CA ALA A 52 3.30 2.74 -7.63
C ALA A 52 4.41 3.79 -7.44
N ILE A 53 5.65 3.47 -7.81
CA ILE A 53 6.79 4.41 -7.76
C ILE A 53 6.55 5.59 -8.72
N LEU A 54 6.18 5.31 -9.97
CA LEU A 54 5.93 6.35 -10.97
C LEU A 54 4.78 7.27 -10.55
N LEU A 55 3.68 6.71 -10.03
CA LEU A 55 2.57 7.51 -9.52
C LEU A 55 2.98 8.37 -8.31
N SER A 56 3.81 7.83 -7.40
CA SER A 56 4.31 8.58 -6.26
C SER A 56 5.24 9.72 -6.70
N MET A 57 6.09 9.49 -7.69
CA MET A 57 6.95 10.53 -8.28
C MET A 57 6.12 11.61 -9.01
N ALA A 58 5.12 11.19 -9.79
CA ALA A 58 4.23 12.12 -10.49
C ALA A 58 3.44 12.98 -9.49
N HIS A 59 2.91 12.38 -8.43
CA HIS A 59 2.21 13.10 -7.37
C HIS A 59 3.13 14.09 -6.64
N GLY A 60 4.34 13.67 -6.24
CA GLY A 60 5.33 14.54 -5.61
C GLY A 60 5.76 15.69 -6.53
N GLY A 61 6.01 15.39 -7.82
CA GLY A 61 6.35 16.39 -8.83
C GLY A 61 5.21 17.41 -9.05
N MET A 62 3.95 16.94 -9.07
CA MET A 62 2.79 17.81 -9.18
C MET A 62 2.66 18.75 -7.96
N LEU A 63 2.91 18.25 -6.75
CA LEU A 63 2.88 19.07 -5.53
C LEU A 63 4.00 20.13 -5.55
N LEU A 64 5.20 19.77 -5.99
CA LEU A 64 6.32 20.72 -6.12
C LEU A 64 6.02 21.78 -7.17
N ALA A 65 5.48 21.38 -8.32
CA ALA A 65 5.08 22.32 -9.37
C ALA A 65 3.98 23.28 -8.89
N ALA A 66 2.94 22.75 -8.23
CA ALA A 66 1.87 23.55 -7.66
C ALA A 66 2.40 24.50 -6.57
N GLY A 67 3.25 24.02 -5.66
CA GLY A 67 3.90 24.85 -4.65
C GLY A 67 4.71 26.00 -5.25
N GLY A 68 5.43 25.76 -6.34
CA GLY A 68 6.15 26.80 -7.09
C GLY A 68 5.24 27.84 -7.76
N LEU A 69 4.06 27.42 -8.24
CA LEU A 69 3.07 28.33 -8.85
C LEU A 69 2.39 29.27 -7.83
N PHE A 70 2.21 28.79 -6.59
CA PHE A 70 1.56 29.54 -5.51
C PHE A 70 2.55 30.23 -4.57
N ALA A 71 3.86 30.11 -4.80
CA ALA A 71 4.87 30.77 -3.99
C ALA A 71 4.84 32.28 -4.20
N ALA A 72 4.73 33.03 -3.12
CA ALA A 72 4.70 34.50 -3.14
C ALA A 72 6.05 35.14 -3.55
N ALA A 73 7.15 34.38 -3.52
CA ALA A 73 8.48 34.81 -3.94
C ALA A 73 9.10 33.81 -4.92
N PRO A 74 9.81 34.26 -5.98
CA PRO A 74 10.50 33.39 -6.89
C PRO A 74 11.62 32.66 -6.15
N HIS A 75 11.58 31.32 -6.18
CA HIS A 75 12.65 30.50 -5.63
C HIS A 75 13.91 30.65 -6.50
N SER A 76 15.09 30.74 -5.89
CA SER A 76 16.34 30.70 -6.66
C SER A 76 16.43 29.39 -7.44
N ALA A 77 17.09 29.40 -8.61
CA ALA A 77 17.27 28.20 -9.42
C ALA A 77 17.96 27.06 -8.64
N ALA A 78 18.88 27.40 -7.74
CA ALA A 78 19.55 26.43 -6.86
C ALA A 78 18.57 25.79 -5.87
N MET A 79 17.64 26.55 -5.29
CA MET A 79 16.63 26.02 -4.37
C MET A 79 15.64 25.12 -5.10
N SER A 80 15.18 25.49 -6.30
CA SER A 80 14.31 24.63 -7.10
C SER A 80 15.04 23.32 -7.53
N ALA A 81 16.29 23.38 -7.93
CA ALA A 81 17.08 22.21 -8.27
C ALA A 81 17.23 21.25 -7.06
N ALA A 82 17.51 21.77 -5.87
CA ALA A 82 17.57 20.97 -4.64
C ALA A 82 16.24 20.29 -4.31
N MET A 83 15.10 20.97 -4.48
CA MET A 83 13.77 20.39 -4.27
C MET A 83 13.49 19.24 -5.26
N TRP A 84 13.84 19.40 -6.53
CA TRP A 84 13.68 18.32 -7.52
C TRP A 84 14.61 17.14 -7.27
N ALA A 85 15.82 17.38 -6.74
CA ALA A 85 16.74 16.31 -6.36
C ALA A 85 16.23 15.46 -5.19
N MET A 86 15.41 16.06 -4.30
CA MET A 86 14.77 15.35 -3.19
C MET A 86 13.51 14.56 -3.60
N LEU A 87 13.03 14.73 -4.84
CA LEU A 87 11.80 14.09 -5.32
C LEU A 87 11.77 12.56 -5.12
N PRO A 88 12.82 11.78 -5.44
CA PRO A 88 12.78 10.33 -5.25
C PRO A 88 12.66 9.92 -3.77
N LEU A 89 13.28 10.68 -2.86
CA LEU A 89 13.17 10.44 -1.43
C LEU A 89 11.74 10.75 -0.92
N MET A 90 11.16 11.86 -1.37
CA MET A 90 9.77 12.21 -1.07
C MET A 90 8.79 11.17 -1.63
N ALA A 91 9.02 10.71 -2.85
CA ALA A 91 8.19 9.67 -3.48
C ALA A 91 8.27 8.34 -2.72
N LEU A 92 9.46 7.94 -2.27
CA LEU A 92 9.64 6.75 -1.44
C LEU A 92 8.90 6.88 -0.10
N LYS A 93 9.05 8.03 0.57
CA LYS A 93 8.35 8.33 1.83
C LYS A 93 6.84 8.27 1.66
N LEU A 94 6.31 8.88 0.62
CA LEU A 94 4.89 8.86 0.28
C LEU A 94 4.39 7.44 0.00
N LEU A 95 5.17 6.64 -0.72
CA LEU A 95 4.84 5.26 -1.05
C LEU A 95 4.78 4.39 0.21
N LEU A 96 5.75 4.52 1.11
CA LEU A 96 5.77 3.82 2.39
C LEU A 96 4.58 4.23 3.26
N LYS A 97 4.32 5.53 3.39
CA LYS A 97 3.17 6.07 4.12
C LYS A 97 1.86 5.49 3.59
N THR A 98 1.65 5.53 2.28
CA THR A 98 0.44 5.01 1.64
C THR A 98 0.30 3.49 1.82
N ALA A 99 1.42 2.74 1.76
CA ALA A 99 1.40 1.29 1.99
C ALA A 99 1.00 0.94 3.42
N VAL A 100 1.60 1.62 4.42
CA VAL A 100 1.27 1.43 5.84
C VAL A 100 -0.17 1.83 6.13
N GLN A 101 -0.63 2.95 5.57
CA GLN A 101 -2.01 3.41 5.73
C GLN A 101 -3.01 2.45 5.07
N GLY A 102 -2.71 1.93 3.89
CA GLY A 102 -3.51 0.90 3.23
C GLY A 102 -3.60 -0.39 4.04
N LEU A 103 -2.48 -0.82 4.62
CA LEU A 103 -2.45 -1.98 5.53
C LEU A 103 -3.30 -1.72 6.77
N MET A 104 -3.22 -0.54 7.36
CA MET A 104 -4.03 -0.15 8.52
C MET A 104 -5.54 -0.25 8.21
N TRP A 105 -5.98 0.28 7.06
CA TRP A 105 -7.38 0.16 6.65
C TRP A 105 -7.83 -1.29 6.43
N LEU A 106 -6.97 -2.15 5.89
CA LEU A 106 -7.25 -3.58 5.75
C LEU A 106 -7.42 -4.28 7.11
N VAL A 107 -6.58 -3.92 8.10
CA VAL A 107 -6.68 -4.46 9.46
C VAL A 107 -7.96 -3.99 10.15
N ILE A 108 -8.32 -2.72 9.99
CA ILE A 108 -9.58 -2.17 10.53
C ILE A 108 -10.78 -2.88 9.89
N ALA A 109 -10.79 -3.01 8.55
CA ALA A 109 -11.85 -3.73 7.85
C ALA A 109 -11.96 -5.18 8.34
N TYR A 110 -10.83 -5.87 8.51
CA TYR A 110 -10.79 -7.22 9.07
C TYR A 110 -11.39 -7.28 10.49
N ALA A 111 -11.01 -6.34 11.37
CA ALA A 111 -11.52 -6.28 12.74
C ALA A 111 -13.04 -6.04 12.77
N VAL A 112 -13.53 -5.08 12.00
CA VAL A 112 -14.97 -4.77 11.90
C VAL A 112 -15.76 -5.97 11.35
N LEU A 113 -15.30 -6.59 10.26
CA LEU A 113 -15.96 -7.77 9.70
C LEU A 113 -15.95 -8.95 10.68
N SER A 114 -14.91 -9.10 11.48
CA SER A 114 -14.83 -10.14 12.53
C SER A 114 -15.95 -10.01 13.56
N TRP A 115 -16.46 -8.79 13.79
CA TRP A 115 -17.54 -8.55 14.74
C TRP A 115 -18.92 -8.61 14.09
N VAL A 116 -19.05 -8.02 12.90
CA VAL A 116 -20.36 -7.85 12.23
C VAL A 116 -20.75 -9.12 11.47
N GLN A 117 -19.82 -9.71 10.73
CA GLN A 117 -20.06 -10.88 9.88
C GLN A 117 -18.86 -11.85 9.84
N PRO A 118 -18.65 -12.65 10.89
CA PRO A 118 -17.51 -13.57 10.95
C PRO A 118 -17.54 -14.68 9.89
N GLN A 119 -18.68 -14.96 9.28
CA GLN A 119 -18.88 -15.97 8.24
C GLN A 119 -18.76 -15.40 6.80
N ALA A 120 -18.53 -14.11 6.65
CA ALA A 120 -18.42 -13.51 5.31
C ALA A 120 -17.22 -14.08 4.53
N PRO A 121 -17.35 -14.43 3.24
CA PRO A 121 -16.25 -14.94 2.44
C PRO A 121 -15.09 -13.93 2.33
N VAL A 122 -15.38 -12.63 2.41
CA VAL A 122 -14.38 -11.55 2.46
C VAL A 122 -13.53 -11.63 3.73
N GLN A 123 -14.11 -12.05 4.85
CA GLN A 123 -13.40 -12.25 6.12
C GLN A 123 -12.25 -13.26 5.99
N SER A 124 -12.50 -14.40 5.35
CA SER A 124 -11.50 -15.45 5.14
C SER A 124 -10.35 -14.97 4.24
N LEU A 125 -10.67 -14.14 3.26
CA LEU A 125 -9.70 -13.54 2.34
C LEU A 125 -8.82 -12.51 3.07
N LEU A 126 -9.41 -11.62 3.86
CA LEU A 126 -8.68 -10.67 4.69
C LEU A 126 -7.81 -11.38 5.72
N ALA A 127 -8.31 -12.45 6.35
CA ALA A 127 -7.54 -13.27 7.28
C ALA A 127 -6.28 -13.85 6.64
N ARG A 128 -6.37 -14.36 5.39
CA ARG A 128 -5.22 -14.88 4.62
C ARG A 128 -4.25 -13.78 4.23
N LEU A 129 -4.76 -12.62 3.79
CA LEU A 129 -3.94 -11.46 3.44
C LEU A 129 -3.12 -10.95 4.63
N LEU A 130 -3.75 -10.87 5.78
CA LEU A 130 -3.15 -10.33 6.99
C LEU A 130 -2.39 -11.38 7.80
N ALA A 131 -2.52 -12.68 7.46
CA ALA A 131 -1.86 -13.77 8.17
C ALA A 131 -0.36 -13.55 8.39
N PRO A 132 0.46 -13.14 7.40
CA PRO A 132 1.90 -12.96 7.62
C PRO A 132 2.23 -11.87 8.64
N VAL A 133 1.36 -10.86 8.78
CA VAL A 133 1.56 -9.74 9.72
C VAL A 133 0.92 -10.03 11.08
N LEU A 134 -0.26 -10.67 11.10
CA LEU A 134 -0.98 -11.00 12.34
C LEU A 134 -0.41 -12.23 13.04
N SER A 135 0.15 -13.22 12.31
CA SER A 135 0.58 -14.48 12.92
C SER A 135 1.63 -14.33 14.03
N PRO A 136 2.68 -13.47 13.90
CA PRO A 136 3.63 -13.28 14.99
C PRO A 136 2.97 -12.65 16.22
N ILE A 137 2.03 -11.71 16.03
CA ILE A 137 1.33 -11.03 17.12
C ILE A 137 0.36 -11.99 17.83
N ARG A 138 -0.35 -12.84 17.08
CA ARG A 138 -1.28 -13.84 17.60
C ARG A 138 -0.62 -14.91 18.48
N ARG A 139 0.69 -15.15 18.29
CA ARG A 139 1.44 -16.09 19.14
C ARG A 139 1.61 -15.59 20.58
N HIS A 140 1.58 -14.26 20.77
CA HIS A 140 1.81 -13.62 22.07
C HIS A 140 0.52 -13.12 22.72
N LEU A 141 -0.59 -13.03 21.98
CA LEU A 141 -1.85 -12.47 22.45
C LEU A 141 -2.97 -13.51 22.40
N PRO A 142 -3.60 -13.85 23.55
CA PRO A 142 -4.78 -14.72 23.58
C PRO A 142 -5.99 -14.02 22.95
N ARG A 143 -6.90 -14.81 22.40
CA ARG A 143 -8.22 -14.32 21.99
C ARG A 143 -9.10 -14.20 23.22
N ILE A 144 -9.64 -13.03 23.51
CA ILE A 144 -10.51 -12.77 24.65
C ILE A 144 -11.90 -12.39 24.12
N GLY A 145 -12.93 -13.14 24.55
CA GLY A 145 -14.33 -12.82 24.23
C GLY A 145 -14.70 -12.85 22.75
N GLY A 146 -13.98 -13.66 21.93
CA GLY A 146 -14.24 -13.73 20.48
C GLY A 146 -13.60 -12.59 19.67
N VAL A 147 -13.01 -11.61 20.33
CA VAL A 147 -12.34 -10.46 19.71
C VAL A 147 -10.86 -10.77 19.47
N ASP A 148 -10.37 -10.49 18.26
CA ASP A 148 -8.96 -10.63 17.90
C ASP A 148 -8.17 -9.39 18.34
N LEU A 149 -7.66 -9.41 19.58
CA LEU A 149 -6.86 -8.31 20.14
C LEU A 149 -5.58 -8.04 19.32
N SER A 150 -5.11 -9.01 18.55
CA SER A 150 -3.92 -8.85 17.70
C SER A 150 -4.14 -7.83 16.59
N ALA A 151 -5.38 -7.71 16.09
CA ALA A 151 -5.74 -6.70 15.10
C ALA A 151 -5.66 -5.29 15.70
N LEU A 152 -6.13 -5.11 16.94
CA LEU A 152 -6.11 -3.83 17.65
C LEU A 152 -4.66 -3.40 17.93
N VAL A 153 -3.84 -4.30 18.46
CA VAL A 153 -2.39 -4.03 18.70
C VAL A 153 -1.70 -3.68 17.39
N LEU A 154 -2.00 -4.38 16.30
CA LEU A 154 -1.40 -4.08 15.00
C LEU A 154 -1.78 -2.69 14.50
N VAL A 155 -3.05 -2.26 14.67
CA VAL A 155 -3.48 -0.88 14.33
C VAL A 155 -2.67 0.15 15.09
N VAL A 156 -2.47 -0.03 16.41
CA VAL A 156 -1.69 0.89 17.23
C VAL A 156 -0.23 0.94 16.76
N VAL A 157 0.39 -0.21 16.49
CA VAL A 157 1.75 -0.28 15.96
C VAL A 157 1.87 0.44 14.61
N LEU A 158 0.93 0.20 13.69
CA LEU A 158 0.92 0.87 12.39
C LEU A 158 0.71 2.39 12.53
N GLN A 159 -0.05 2.82 13.52
CA GLN A 159 -0.26 4.24 13.80
C GLN A 159 1.02 4.92 14.32
N VAL A 160 1.78 4.25 15.19
CA VAL A 160 3.11 4.72 15.62
C VAL A 160 4.06 4.79 14.43
N VAL A 161 4.08 3.77 13.56
CA VAL A 161 4.91 3.79 12.34
C VAL A 161 4.52 4.95 11.42
N LEU A 162 3.23 5.24 11.25
CA LEU A 162 2.76 6.40 10.48
C LEU A 162 3.21 7.74 11.09
N MET A 163 3.22 7.85 12.41
CA MET A 163 3.74 9.05 13.10
C MET A 163 5.24 9.25 12.86
N LEU A 164 6.00 8.16 12.81
CA LEU A 164 7.46 8.23 12.53
C LEU A 164 7.76 8.55 11.07
N LEU A 165 6.81 8.30 10.15
CA LEU A 165 6.93 8.60 8.73
C LEU A 165 6.46 10.04 8.37
N LEU A 166 5.85 10.75 9.29
CA LEU A 166 5.45 12.16 9.11
C LEU A 166 6.66 13.08 9.22
#